data_d105c89d46640463a1748ac24933b8c4
#
_entry.id   d105c89d46640463a1748ac24933b8c4
#
_cell.length_a   1.000
_cell.length_b   1.000
_cell.length_c   1.000
_cell.angle_alpha   90.00
_cell.angle_beta   90.00
_cell.angle_gamma   90.00
#
_symmetry.space_group_name_H-M   'P 1'
#
loop_
_entity.id
_entity.type
_entity.pdbx_description
1 polymer ?
#
loop_
_entity_poly.entity_id
_entity_poly.type
_entity_poly.pdbx_seq_one_letter_code
_entity_poly.pdbx_strand_id
1 'polypeptide(L)'
;MTFPVTEHTVKTKRHTTGYLACGAEGAPLLIFCHGWPELSLSWRHQLPAFAALGFRAVAPDMRGYGRSSTYSRHEDFAQASIVEDMLELLASLGRAHGQDRAVWIGHDWGSSVVWNIAAQHPDKTAGVASLCVPYIAQGFTIENRLPLVDRSVYPADLYPAGQWDYHLSMRRISTRSVRISRSTSATW
;
A
#
# COMPACT_ATOMS: atom_id res chain seq x y z
N MET A 1 -2.10 -20.51 21.81
CA MET A 1 -2.30 -19.16 22.39
C MET A 1 -3.01 -18.31 21.36
N THR A 2 -4.08 -17.62 21.74
CA THR A 2 -4.73 -16.62 20.86
C THR A 2 -4.16 -15.24 21.17
N PHE A 3 -3.58 -14.59 20.16
CA PHE A 3 -3.11 -13.22 20.29
C PHE A 3 -4.23 -12.26 19.88
N PRO A 4 -4.55 -11.24 20.66
CA PRO A 4 -5.49 -10.20 20.24
C PRO A 4 -4.89 -9.34 19.13
N VAL A 5 -5.74 -8.85 18.24
CA VAL A 5 -5.36 -7.78 17.31
C VAL A 5 -5.36 -6.47 18.08
N THR A 6 -4.28 -5.74 18.02
CA THR A 6 -4.06 -4.47 18.75
C THR A 6 -3.77 -3.33 17.79
N GLU A 7 -4.16 -2.11 18.19
CA GLU A 7 -3.96 -0.89 17.43
C GLU A 7 -2.72 -0.15 17.91
N HIS A 8 -1.92 0.34 16.97
CA HIS A 8 -0.68 1.02 17.26
C HIS A 8 -0.46 2.22 16.33
N THR A 9 0.50 3.06 16.71
CA THR A 9 0.95 4.18 15.90
C THR A 9 2.47 4.33 16.03
N VAL A 10 3.15 4.49 14.91
CA VAL A 10 4.56 4.91 14.84
C VAL A 10 4.62 6.30 14.27
N LYS A 11 5.30 7.20 14.97
CA LYS A 11 5.55 8.57 14.50
C LYS A 11 7.04 8.76 14.22
N THR A 12 7.36 9.09 13.00
CA THR A 12 8.70 9.50 12.56
C THR A 12 8.76 11.03 12.36
N LYS A 13 9.90 11.55 11.93
CA LYS A 13 10.00 12.97 11.57
C LYS A 13 9.18 13.34 10.33
N ARG A 14 8.95 12.36 9.44
CA ARG A 14 8.36 12.56 8.12
C ARG A 14 6.88 12.15 8.06
N HIS A 15 6.51 11.08 8.76
CA HIS A 15 5.22 10.43 8.62
C HIS A 15 4.75 9.82 9.94
N THR A 16 3.43 9.72 10.11
CA THR A 16 2.81 8.92 11.17
C THR A 16 2.09 7.75 10.52
N THR A 17 2.43 6.52 10.91
CA THR A 17 1.79 5.30 10.43
C THR A 17 0.95 4.69 11.54
N GLY A 18 -0.38 4.64 11.34
CA GLY A 18 -1.28 3.80 12.13
C GLY A 18 -1.23 2.37 11.63
N TYR A 19 -1.31 1.37 12.51
CA TYR A 19 -1.31 -0.02 12.10
C TYR A 19 -2.03 -0.93 13.10
N LEU A 20 -2.48 -2.07 12.59
CA LEU A 20 -2.93 -3.21 13.40
C LEU A 20 -1.79 -4.20 13.53
N ALA A 21 -1.71 -4.87 14.68
CA ALA A 21 -0.71 -5.92 14.89
C ALA A 21 -1.27 -7.09 15.71
N CYS A 22 -0.71 -8.29 15.45
CA CYS A 22 -1.05 -9.50 16.15
C CYS A 22 0.20 -10.40 16.22
N GLY A 23 0.35 -11.15 17.31
CA GLY A 23 1.51 -12.03 17.52
C GLY A 23 2.55 -11.45 18.48
N ALA A 24 3.53 -12.26 18.86
CA ALA A 24 4.56 -11.88 19.82
C ALA A 24 5.52 -10.81 19.24
N GLU A 25 5.89 -9.85 20.06
CA GLU A 25 6.98 -8.93 19.72
C GLU A 25 8.29 -9.73 19.61
N GLY A 26 9.13 -9.37 18.64
CA GLY A 26 10.36 -10.10 18.34
C GLY A 26 10.19 -11.36 17.48
N ALA A 27 8.96 -11.82 17.20
CA ALA A 27 8.71 -12.86 16.22
C ALA A 27 8.98 -12.35 14.78
N PRO A 28 9.29 -13.23 13.80
CA PRO A 28 9.53 -12.82 12.42
C PRO A 28 8.40 -11.97 11.86
N LEU A 29 8.74 -10.85 11.21
CA LEU A 29 7.79 -9.84 10.75
C LEU A 29 7.13 -10.22 9.43
N LEU A 30 5.79 -10.15 9.41
CA LEU A 30 4.97 -10.11 8.20
C LEU A 30 4.28 -8.75 8.13
N ILE A 31 4.46 -8.00 7.03
CA ILE A 31 3.83 -6.69 6.84
C ILE A 31 2.86 -6.77 5.66
N PHE A 32 1.59 -6.43 5.91
CA PHE A 32 0.46 -6.56 5.00
C PHE A 32 0.04 -5.19 4.47
N CYS A 33 0.38 -4.86 3.24
CA CYS A 33 0.03 -3.61 2.58
C CYS A 33 -1.30 -3.74 1.83
N HIS A 34 -2.29 -2.93 2.23
CA HIS A 34 -3.61 -2.91 1.59
C HIS A 34 -3.63 -2.08 0.30
N GLY A 35 -4.69 -2.23 -0.47
CA GLY A 35 -4.95 -1.49 -1.70
C GLY A 35 -5.97 -0.37 -1.55
N TRP A 36 -6.62 -0.05 -2.64
CA TRP A 36 -7.70 0.93 -2.72
C TRP A 36 -9.04 0.23 -3.01
N PRO A 37 -10.12 0.64 -2.38
CA PRO A 37 -10.31 1.60 -1.27
C PRO A 37 -10.36 0.89 0.10
N GLU A 38 -9.23 0.42 0.56
CA GLU A 38 -9.12 -0.44 1.74
C GLU A 38 -8.40 0.24 2.91
N LEU A 39 -8.29 -0.49 4.04
CA LEU A 39 -7.58 -0.12 5.26
C LEU A 39 -6.84 -1.34 5.83
N SER A 40 -6.02 -1.12 6.85
CA SER A 40 -5.42 -2.19 7.66
C SER A 40 -6.44 -3.25 8.11
N LEU A 41 -7.69 -2.84 8.33
CA LEU A 41 -8.81 -3.70 8.75
C LEU A 41 -9.13 -4.82 7.73
N SER A 42 -8.78 -4.66 6.45
CA SER A 42 -8.95 -5.72 5.44
C SER A 42 -8.22 -6.99 5.83
N TRP A 43 -7.12 -6.88 6.59
CA TRP A 43 -6.28 -7.98 7.03
C TRP A 43 -6.66 -8.58 8.40
N ARG A 44 -7.77 -8.16 9.02
CA ARG A 44 -8.20 -8.56 10.37
C ARG A 44 -8.29 -10.07 10.60
N HIS A 45 -8.53 -10.85 9.55
CA HIS A 45 -8.62 -12.31 9.62
C HIS A 45 -7.26 -12.98 9.42
N GLN A 46 -6.39 -12.39 8.62
CA GLN A 46 -5.04 -12.88 8.34
C GLN A 46 -4.11 -12.67 9.54
N LEU A 47 -4.21 -11.52 10.20
CA LEU A 47 -3.35 -11.18 11.32
C LEU A 47 -3.34 -12.27 12.42
N PRO A 48 -4.48 -12.71 12.99
CA PRO A 48 -4.48 -13.76 14.02
C PRO A 48 -4.07 -15.12 13.46
N ALA A 49 -4.37 -15.42 12.19
CA ALA A 49 -3.98 -16.68 11.57
C ALA A 49 -2.45 -16.81 11.47
N PHE A 50 -1.76 -15.78 11.02
CA PHE A 50 -0.30 -15.77 10.94
C PHE A 50 0.36 -15.66 12.32
N ALA A 51 -0.27 -14.94 13.26
CA ALA A 51 0.20 -14.91 14.64
C ALA A 51 0.18 -16.30 15.31
N ALA A 52 -0.83 -17.11 15.01
CA ALA A 52 -0.91 -18.49 15.48
C ALA A 52 0.19 -19.40 14.90
N LEU A 53 0.75 -19.03 13.74
CA LEU A 53 1.89 -19.70 13.11
C LEU A 53 3.25 -19.19 13.63
N GLY A 54 3.26 -18.30 14.61
CA GLY A 54 4.49 -17.80 15.24
C GLY A 54 5.09 -16.55 14.61
N PHE A 55 4.33 -15.80 13.81
CA PHE A 55 4.76 -14.54 13.22
C PHE A 55 4.25 -13.32 14.00
N ARG A 56 4.94 -12.20 13.88
CA ARG A 56 4.42 -10.87 14.19
C ARG A 56 3.77 -10.32 12.92
N ALA A 57 2.46 -10.41 12.83
CA ALA A 57 1.68 -9.94 11.69
C ALA A 57 1.27 -8.47 11.91
N VAL A 58 1.61 -7.59 10.97
CA VAL A 58 1.41 -6.14 11.04
C VAL A 58 0.71 -5.66 9.77
N ALA A 59 -0.36 -4.88 9.91
CA ALA A 59 -1.07 -4.26 8.80
C ALA A 59 -1.12 -2.74 8.99
N PRO A 60 -0.30 -1.96 8.27
CA PRO A 60 -0.38 -0.50 8.29
C PRO A 60 -1.63 0.00 7.57
N ASP A 61 -2.17 1.13 8.03
CA ASP A 61 -2.94 2.02 7.18
C ASP A 61 -1.96 2.74 6.27
N MET A 62 -2.10 2.59 4.95
CA MET A 62 -1.19 3.21 3.98
C MET A 62 -1.33 4.73 4.03
N ARG A 63 -0.36 5.45 3.47
CA ARG A 63 -0.34 6.94 3.38
C ARG A 63 -1.67 7.48 2.87
N GLY A 64 -2.28 8.41 3.63
CA GLY A 64 -3.58 9.01 3.30
C GLY A 64 -4.81 8.21 3.75
N TYR A 65 -4.60 7.07 4.43
CA TYR A 65 -5.68 6.21 4.90
C TYR A 65 -5.72 6.10 6.43
N GLY A 66 -6.92 5.86 6.94
CA GLY A 66 -7.16 5.50 8.34
C GLY A 66 -6.51 6.44 9.34
N ARG A 67 -5.64 5.91 10.17
CA ARG A 67 -4.91 6.63 11.23
C ARG A 67 -3.53 7.13 10.81
N SER A 68 -3.14 6.89 9.56
CA SER A 68 -1.89 7.40 9.02
C SER A 68 -2.00 8.84 8.57
N SER A 69 -0.84 9.52 8.45
CA SER A 69 -0.79 10.90 7.97
C SER A 69 -1.41 11.05 6.58
N THR A 70 -2.15 12.14 6.39
CA THR A 70 -2.71 12.53 5.10
C THR A 70 -2.08 13.82 4.62
N TYR A 71 -2.11 14.06 3.32
CA TYR A 71 -1.41 15.15 2.64
C TYR A 71 -2.33 15.79 1.60
N SER A 72 -2.09 17.05 1.28
CA SER A 72 -2.94 17.82 0.37
C SER A 72 -2.43 17.85 -1.08
N ARG A 73 -1.12 17.60 -1.29
CA ARG A 73 -0.53 17.67 -2.62
C ARG A 73 -0.46 16.28 -3.25
N HIS A 74 -0.68 16.20 -4.55
CA HIS A 74 -0.65 14.93 -5.29
C HIS A 74 0.74 14.27 -5.25
N GLU A 75 1.79 15.07 -5.31
CA GLU A 75 3.18 14.59 -5.29
C GLU A 75 3.53 13.86 -3.98
N ASP A 76 2.87 14.22 -2.89
CA ASP A 76 3.10 13.60 -1.58
C ASP A 76 2.71 12.10 -1.56
N PHE A 77 1.89 11.67 -2.53
CA PHE A 77 1.45 10.27 -2.71
C PHE A 77 2.30 9.50 -3.74
N ALA A 78 3.48 10.00 -4.06
CA ALA A 78 4.41 9.28 -4.92
C ALA A 78 4.76 7.91 -4.34
N GLN A 79 4.91 6.91 -5.21
CA GLN A 79 5.26 5.53 -4.83
C GLN A 79 6.49 5.47 -3.91
N ALA A 80 7.52 6.28 -4.21
CA ALA A 80 8.74 6.35 -3.39
C ALA A 80 8.46 6.77 -1.95
N SER A 81 7.55 7.75 -1.75
CA SER A 81 7.16 8.20 -0.41
C SER A 81 6.45 7.10 0.39
N ILE A 82 5.61 6.29 -0.28
CA ILE A 82 4.89 5.18 0.36
C ILE A 82 5.87 4.06 0.72
N VAL A 83 6.81 3.73 -0.16
CA VAL A 83 7.88 2.76 0.12
C VAL A 83 8.69 3.19 1.34
N GLU A 84 9.08 4.47 1.41
CA GLU A 84 9.84 5.01 2.53
C GLU A 84 9.06 4.94 3.85
N ASP A 85 7.74 5.19 3.86
CA ASP A 85 6.89 5.02 5.05
C ASP A 85 6.94 3.58 5.57
N MET A 86 6.91 2.59 4.67
CA MET A 86 6.96 1.18 5.04
C MET A 86 8.34 0.77 5.59
N LEU A 87 9.41 1.33 5.04
CA LEU A 87 10.77 1.10 5.55
C LEU A 87 10.98 1.76 6.92
N GLU A 88 10.44 2.94 7.16
CA GLU A 88 10.44 3.60 8.47
C GLU A 88 9.63 2.80 9.50
N LEU A 89 8.48 2.23 9.09
CA LEU A 89 7.70 1.32 9.93
C LEU A 89 8.53 0.08 10.31
N LEU A 90 9.13 -0.61 9.33
CA LEU A 90 10.00 -1.75 9.55
C LEU A 90 11.13 -1.42 10.54
N ALA A 91 11.83 -0.31 10.31
CA ALA A 91 12.91 0.13 11.18
C ALA A 91 12.44 0.39 12.62
N SER A 92 11.23 0.92 12.79
CA SER A 92 10.64 1.18 14.10
C SER A 92 10.23 -0.10 14.81
N LEU A 93 9.64 -1.05 14.11
CA LEU A 93 9.22 -2.35 14.64
C LEU A 93 10.43 -3.23 15.00
N GLY A 94 11.46 -3.21 14.16
CA GLY A 94 12.62 -4.08 14.32
C GLY A 94 13.66 -3.58 15.34
N ARG A 95 13.63 -2.29 15.70
CA ARG A 95 14.67 -1.65 16.51
C ARG A 95 14.93 -2.36 17.84
N ALA A 96 13.89 -2.77 18.53
CA ALA A 96 14.00 -3.41 19.85
C ALA A 96 14.48 -4.87 19.77
N HIS A 97 14.39 -5.50 18.60
CA HIS A 97 14.58 -6.95 18.44
C HIS A 97 15.64 -7.32 17.39
N GLY A 98 16.37 -6.33 16.86
CA GLY A 98 17.41 -6.55 15.85
C GLY A 98 16.88 -7.09 14.53
N GLN A 99 15.60 -6.83 14.21
CA GLN A 99 14.96 -7.25 12.97
C GLN A 99 15.02 -6.11 11.96
N ASP A 100 15.65 -6.35 10.83
CA ASP A 100 15.81 -5.37 9.75
C ASP A 100 15.17 -5.82 8.43
N ARG A 101 14.49 -6.98 8.44
CA ARG A 101 13.83 -7.58 7.27
C ARG A 101 12.42 -8.03 7.63
N ALA A 102 11.53 -8.01 6.63
CA ALA A 102 10.17 -8.54 6.75
C ALA A 102 9.79 -9.35 5.51
N VAL A 103 8.80 -10.24 5.66
CA VAL A 103 8.04 -10.71 4.52
C VAL A 103 6.95 -9.68 4.22
N TRP A 104 6.92 -9.19 2.99
CA TRP A 104 6.01 -8.17 2.52
C TRP A 104 4.85 -8.81 1.75
N ILE A 105 3.63 -8.55 2.16
CA ILE A 105 2.42 -9.06 1.53
C ILE A 105 1.60 -7.86 1.03
N GLY A 106 1.29 -7.83 -0.26
CA GLY A 106 0.55 -6.74 -0.87
C GLY A 106 -0.71 -7.19 -1.59
N HIS A 107 -1.75 -6.38 -1.53
CA HIS A 107 -2.96 -6.53 -2.32
C HIS A 107 -3.23 -5.24 -3.10
N ASP A 108 -3.63 -5.34 -4.38
CA ASP A 108 -3.97 -4.21 -5.25
C ASP A 108 -2.83 -3.17 -5.31
N TRP A 109 -3.04 -1.89 -4.93
CA TRP A 109 -1.98 -0.89 -4.83
C TRP A 109 -0.86 -1.27 -3.86
N GLY A 110 -1.18 -2.00 -2.79
CA GLY A 110 -0.18 -2.54 -1.88
C GLY A 110 0.77 -3.53 -2.55
N SER A 111 0.33 -4.22 -3.60
CA SER A 111 1.20 -5.10 -4.40
C SER A 111 2.33 -4.33 -5.09
N SER A 112 2.04 -3.18 -5.68
CA SER A 112 3.09 -2.37 -6.30
C SER A 112 4.08 -1.83 -5.27
N VAL A 113 3.64 -1.53 -4.05
CA VAL A 113 4.52 -1.12 -2.95
C VAL A 113 5.48 -2.24 -2.57
N VAL A 114 4.97 -3.45 -2.30
CA VAL A 114 5.83 -4.58 -1.87
C VAL A 114 6.79 -5.04 -2.97
N TRP A 115 6.39 -4.95 -4.24
CA TRP A 115 7.30 -5.21 -5.36
C TRP A 115 8.40 -4.18 -5.49
N ASN A 116 8.11 -2.88 -5.26
CA ASN A 116 9.13 -1.84 -5.24
C ASN A 116 10.11 -2.02 -4.08
N ILE A 117 9.62 -2.39 -2.88
CA ILE A 117 10.48 -2.70 -1.74
C ILE A 117 11.39 -3.87 -2.08
N ALA A 118 10.85 -4.97 -2.61
CA ALA A 118 11.66 -6.16 -2.94
C ALA A 118 12.72 -5.87 -4.00
N ALA A 119 12.40 -5.04 -5.00
CA ALA A 119 13.32 -4.69 -6.08
C ALA A 119 14.41 -3.70 -5.68
N GLN A 120 14.07 -2.69 -4.87
CA GLN A 120 14.99 -1.59 -4.53
C GLN A 120 15.68 -1.79 -3.18
N HIS A 121 15.09 -2.59 -2.28
CA HIS A 121 15.58 -2.87 -0.92
C HIS A 121 15.58 -4.37 -0.62
N PRO A 122 16.31 -5.19 -1.40
CA PRO A 122 16.37 -6.64 -1.19
C PRO A 122 16.94 -7.01 0.19
N ASP A 123 17.78 -6.15 0.77
CA ASP A 123 18.30 -6.26 2.13
C ASP A 123 17.21 -6.13 3.21
N LYS A 124 16.08 -5.49 2.92
CA LYS A 124 14.92 -5.32 3.81
C LYS A 124 13.81 -6.35 3.54
N THR A 125 14.04 -7.27 2.61
CA THR A 125 13.04 -8.23 2.14
C THR A 125 13.47 -9.66 2.47
N ALA A 126 12.71 -10.31 3.36
CA ALA A 126 12.86 -11.75 3.62
C ALA A 126 12.03 -12.60 2.65
N GLY A 127 11.00 -12.02 2.06
CA GLY A 127 10.14 -12.61 1.05
C GLY A 127 9.06 -11.63 0.62
N VAL A 128 8.41 -11.91 -0.50
CA VAL A 128 7.29 -11.11 -1.02
C VAL A 128 6.15 -12.01 -1.47
N ALA A 129 4.92 -11.61 -1.17
CA ALA A 129 3.71 -12.19 -1.72
C ALA A 129 2.82 -11.07 -2.26
N SER A 130 2.22 -11.27 -3.42
CA SER A 130 1.41 -10.27 -4.10
C SER A 130 0.09 -10.88 -4.56
N LEU A 131 -1.01 -10.18 -4.30
CA LEU A 131 -2.36 -10.56 -4.69
C LEU A 131 -2.89 -9.55 -5.69
N CYS A 132 -3.47 -10.03 -6.77
CA CYS A 132 -4.09 -9.28 -7.89
C CYS A 132 -3.11 -8.62 -8.86
N VAL A 133 -1.97 -8.09 -8.41
CA VAL A 133 -1.03 -7.35 -9.28
C VAL A 133 0.31 -8.08 -9.35
N PRO A 134 0.70 -8.58 -10.55
CA PRO A 134 1.98 -9.26 -10.74
C PRO A 134 3.16 -8.28 -10.70
N TYR A 135 4.36 -8.82 -10.58
CA TYR A 135 5.57 -8.05 -10.79
C TYR A 135 5.70 -7.62 -12.26
N ILE A 136 5.89 -6.34 -12.49
CA ILE A 136 6.15 -5.77 -13.81
C ILE A 136 7.49 -5.05 -13.77
N ALA A 137 8.52 -5.66 -14.39
CA ALA A 137 9.91 -5.19 -14.31
C ALA A 137 10.10 -3.75 -14.81
N GLN A 138 9.34 -3.34 -15.82
CA GLN A 138 9.37 -1.99 -16.40
C GLN A 138 8.56 -0.96 -15.59
N GLY A 139 7.98 -1.37 -14.47
CA GLY A 139 7.11 -0.53 -13.65
C GLY A 139 5.64 -0.57 -14.11
N PHE A 140 4.75 -0.14 -13.21
CA PHE A 140 3.30 -0.20 -13.38
C PHE A 140 2.77 1.10 -14.03
N THR A 141 3.25 1.42 -15.24
CA THR A 141 2.78 2.58 -16.04
C THR A 141 1.73 2.16 -17.07
N ILE A 142 0.97 3.13 -17.59
CA ILE A 142 -0.01 2.86 -18.66
C ILE A 142 0.70 2.28 -19.89
N GLU A 143 1.83 2.86 -20.29
CA GLU A 143 2.60 2.47 -21.47
C GLU A 143 3.04 1.00 -21.40
N ASN A 144 3.48 0.55 -20.22
CA ASN A 144 3.92 -0.83 -19.99
C ASN A 144 2.76 -1.83 -19.91
N ARG A 145 1.53 -1.34 -19.67
CA ARG A 145 0.32 -2.16 -19.57
C ARG A 145 -0.43 -2.32 -20.89
N LEU A 146 -0.36 -1.31 -21.76
CA LEU A 146 -1.07 -1.35 -23.06
C LEU A 146 -0.81 -2.62 -23.89
N PRO A 147 0.43 -3.14 -23.98
CA PRO A 147 0.71 -4.39 -24.68
C PRO A 147 0.04 -5.64 -24.08
N LEU A 148 -0.38 -5.56 -22.80
CA LEU A 148 -1.03 -6.67 -22.08
C LEU A 148 -2.56 -6.65 -22.23
N VAL A 149 -3.12 -5.69 -22.96
CA VAL A 149 -4.56 -5.56 -23.17
C VAL A 149 -5.02 -6.53 -24.25
N ASP A 150 -5.97 -7.39 -23.93
CA ASP A 150 -6.68 -8.18 -24.93
C ASP A 150 -7.64 -7.29 -25.72
N ARG A 151 -7.24 -6.92 -26.93
CA ARG A 151 -7.99 -6.03 -27.82
C ARG A 151 -9.23 -6.67 -28.44
N SER A 152 -9.38 -7.99 -28.34
CA SER A 152 -10.63 -8.68 -28.72
C SER A 152 -11.74 -8.45 -27.68
N VAL A 153 -11.37 -8.24 -26.42
CA VAL A 153 -12.28 -7.96 -25.31
C VAL A 153 -12.44 -6.45 -25.07
N TYR A 154 -11.35 -5.70 -25.24
CA TYR A 154 -11.27 -4.25 -24.98
C TYR A 154 -10.86 -3.49 -26.26
N PRO A 155 -11.78 -3.23 -27.21
CA PRO A 155 -11.49 -2.45 -28.40
C PRO A 155 -10.96 -1.06 -28.07
N ALA A 156 -9.93 -0.60 -28.82
CA ALA A 156 -9.17 0.61 -28.46
C ALA A 156 -9.98 1.92 -28.56
N ASP A 157 -11.01 1.95 -29.39
CA ASP A 157 -11.93 3.08 -29.56
C ASP A 157 -12.84 3.30 -28.34
N LEU A 158 -13.25 2.21 -27.67
CA LEU A 158 -14.08 2.25 -26.47
C LEU A 158 -13.24 2.22 -25.18
N TYR A 159 -12.16 1.48 -25.19
CA TYR A 159 -11.29 1.24 -24.04
C TYR A 159 -9.82 1.51 -24.37
N PRO A 160 -9.39 2.78 -24.50
CA PRO A 160 -8.01 3.12 -24.90
C PRO A 160 -6.93 2.45 -24.04
N ALA A 161 -7.16 2.35 -22.72
CA ALA A 161 -6.29 1.66 -21.78
C ALA A 161 -6.78 0.24 -21.41
N GLY A 162 -7.78 -0.29 -22.12
CA GLY A 162 -8.32 -1.63 -21.88
C GLY A 162 -8.95 -1.79 -20.51
N GLN A 163 -8.67 -2.90 -19.83
CA GLN A 163 -9.12 -3.14 -18.45
C GLN A 163 -8.62 -2.09 -17.43
N TRP A 164 -7.70 -1.21 -17.83
CA TRP A 164 -7.12 -0.16 -17.00
C TRP A 164 -7.80 1.20 -17.14
N ASP A 165 -8.86 1.31 -17.98
CA ASP A 165 -9.55 2.60 -18.24
C ASP A 165 -10.14 3.23 -16.99
N TYR A 166 -10.48 2.47 -15.97
CA TYR A 166 -10.95 2.99 -14.69
C TYR A 166 -9.93 3.94 -14.02
N HIS A 167 -8.62 3.73 -14.23
CA HIS A 167 -7.58 4.66 -13.77
C HIS A 167 -7.67 6.02 -14.43
N LEU A 168 -8.00 6.07 -15.73
CA LEU A 168 -8.18 7.31 -16.47
C LEU A 168 -9.45 8.03 -16.02
N SER A 169 -10.52 7.29 -15.74
CA SER A 169 -11.78 7.83 -15.24
C SER A 169 -11.64 8.46 -13.86
N MET A 170 -10.91 7.83 -12.94
CA MET A 170 -10.65 8.38 -11.60
C MET A 170 -9.85 9.69 -11.65
N ARG A 171 -8.86 9.83 -12.56
CA ARG A 171 -8.14 11.09 -12.77
C ARG A 171 -9.08 12.21 -13.22
N ARG A 172 -10.05 11.94 -14.09
CA ARG A 172 -11.05 12.92 -14.57
C ARG A 172 -12.00 13.37 -13.45
N ILE A 173 -12.40 12.48 -12.57
CA ILE A 173 -13.26 12.79 -11.42
C ILE A 173 -12.51 13.68 -10.43
N SER A 174 -11.26 13.35 -10.10
CA SER A 174 -10.40 14.14 -9.21
C SER A 174 -10.20 15.57 -9.70
N THR A 175 -9.94 15.76 -11.01
CA THR A 175 -9.76 17.11 -11.58
C THR A 175 -11.06 17.90 -11.64
N ARG A 176 -12.22 17.28 -11.76
CA ARG A 176 -13.54 17.95 -11.70
C ARG A 176 -13.90 18.39 -10.29
N SER A 177 -13.67 17.57 -9.27
CA SER A 177 -13.95 17.94 -7.86
C SER A 177 -13.10 19.11 -7.40
N VAL A 178 -11.84 19.20 -7.82
CA VAL A 178 -10.96 20.35 -7.51
C VAL A 178 -11.46 21.65 -8.18
N ARG A 179 -12.07 21.59 -9.37
CA ARG A 179 -12.66 22.77 -10.02
C ARG A 179 -13.95 23.24 -9.33
N ILE A 180 -14.79 22.32 -8.85
CA ILE A 180 -16.03 22.68 -8.15
C ILE A 180 -15.73 23.34 -6.80
N SER A 181 -14.74 22.88 -6.04
CA SER A 181 -14.34 23.47 -4.77
C SER A 181 -13.71 24.86 -4.90
N ARG A 182 -13.11 25.19 -6.07
CA ARG A 182 -12.57 26.54 -6.34
C ARG A 182 -13.62 27.55 -6.79
N SER A 183 -14.75 27.12 -7.35
CA SER A 183 -15.81 28.01 -7.80
C SER A 183 -16.82 28.39 -6.70
N THR A 184 -16.87 27.64 -5.59
CA THR A 184 -17.75 27.93 -4.46
C THR A 184 -17.15 28.76 -3.34
N SER A 185 -15.86 29.15 -3.44
CA SER A 185 -15.18 30.03 -2.48
C SER A 185 -15.17 31.51 -2.86
N ALA A 186 -15.96 31.93 -3.86
CA ALA A 186 -16.15 33.33 -4.19
C ALA A 186 -17.64 33.66 -4.03
N THR A 187 -18.02 34.04 -2.83
CA THR A 187 -19.15 34.86 -2.35
C THR A 187 -19.69 34.32 -1.04
N TRP A 188 -19.18 34.88 0.03
CA TRP A 188 -19.92 35.42 1.22
C TRP A 188 -18.93 36.19 2.06
#